data_aa717f6577e0a2dbf779ed215235df8a
#
_entry.id   aa717f6577e0a2dbf779ed215235df8a
#
_cell.length_a   1.000
_cell.length_b   1.000
_cell.length_c   1.000
_cell.angle_alpha   90.00
_cell.angle_beta   90.00
_cell.angle_gamma   90.00
#
_symmetry.space_group_name_H-M   'P 1'
#
loop_
_entity.id
_entity.type
_entity.pdbx_description
1 polymer ?
#
loop_
_entity_poly.entity_id
_entity_poly.type
_entity_poly.pdbx_seq_one_letter_code
_entity_poly.pdbx_strand_id
1 'polypeptide(L)'
;MNWLSASPNKPPENTEMLLRTSAGLSPARQLSVTRVATVLLACWVNCGQAADEWPLIVTADQSGQCAQALSRGRQQTGTDGLITPFSLLNWNVEKAQHPDLVTEFAAYAERSDLIFLQEAVPLKKNETVIAQSLYKAFVRGYVQGEIDTGVLTLARTPHQVHCHLVAKEPWLRTPKATSVTLYPLAGSDDSLLTINLHAVNFSFGVKEYRAQLEAAAELMRAHQGPVIFGGDLNTWSNRRQTTLDAITHELGLTAVPFSPDHRTSRFGRPLDHLYVRGLTWQSSETMQVETSDHNPLLVTFNRLDS
;
A
#
# COMPACT_ATOMS: atom_id res chain seq x y z
N MET A 1 -24.32 -31.37 -45.82
CA MET A 1 -25.35 -32.12 -45.10
C MET A 1 -25.56 -31.40 -43.79
N ASN A 2 -26.49 -30.42 -43.69
CA ASN A 2 -27.88 -30.56 -43.25
C ASN A 2 -27.93 -31.18 -41.84
N TRP A 3 -28.53 -30.61 -40.81
CA TRP A 3 -29.73 -29.82 -40.57
C TRP A 3 -29.64 -29.14 -39.18
N LEU A 4 -30.02 -27.87 -38.99
CA LEU A 4 -31.25 -27.23 -38.50
C LEU A 4 -31.51 -27.48 -37.00
N SER A 5 -31.49 -26.46 -36.16
CA SER A 5 -32.49 -25.50 -35.71
C SER A 5 -33.41 -26.02 -34.59
N ALA A 6 -33.45 -25.30 -33.49
CA ALA A 6 -34.69 -24.82 -32.89
C ALA A 6 -34.45 -24.05 -31.56
N SER A 7 -34.79 -22.80 -31.56
CA SER A 7 -35.33 -22.00 -30.44
C SER A 7 -36.85 -22.10 -30.48
N PRO A 8 -37.61 -21.47 -29.55
CA PRO A 8 -37.51 -21.02 -28.19
C PRO A 8 -38.71 -21.48 -27.31
N ASN A 9 -38.76 -21.17 -26.04
CA ASN A 9 -40.05 -20.98 -25.35
C ASN A 9 -39.98 -19.96 -24.21
N LYS A 10 -40.89 -19.00 -24.32
CA LYS A 10 -41.18 -17.88 -23.46
C LYS A 10 -42.23 -18.29 -22.41
N PRO A 11 -42.48 -17.51 -21.35
CA PRO A 11 -43.21 -17.91 -20.13
C PRO A 11 -44.76 -17.70 -20.23
N PRO A 12 -45.52 -18.02 -19.23
CA PRO A 12 -46.81 -17.39 -19.02
C PRO A 12 -46.86 -16.46 -17.84
N GLU A 13 -47.41 -15.29 -18.11
CA GLU A 13 -48.12 -14.40 -17.17
C GLU A 13 -49.41 -15.04 -16.73
N ASN A 14 -49.91 -14.65 -15.53
CA ASN A 14 -51.27 -14.23 -15.27
C ASN A 14 -51.41 -14.03 -13.73
N THR A 15 -51.74 -12.87 -13.32
CA THR A 15 -52.96 -12.07 -13.32
C THR A 15 -53.77 -12.25 -12.05
N GLU A 16 -53.90 -11.12 -11.34
CA GLU A 16 -55.06 -10.56 -10.65
C GLU A 16 -55.73 -11.42 -9.56
N MET A 17 -56.31 -10.92 -8.52
CA MET A 17 -57.23 -9.79 -8.43
C MET A 17 -57.63 -9.56 -6.95
N LEU A 18 -57.78 -8.28 -6.55
CA LEU A 18 -58.92 -7.67 -5.87
C LEU A 18 -59.36 -8.22 -4.46
N LEU A 19 -59.71 -7.47 -3.53
CA LEU A 19 -60.39 -6.22 -3.25
C LEU A 19 -60.81 -6.14 -1.76
N ARG A 20 -60.81 -4.91 -1.23
CA ARG A 20 -61.81 -4.34 -0.28
C ARG A 20 -61.93 -4.93 1.14
N THR A 21 -62.20 -4.20 2.19
CA THR A 21 -62.86 -2.92 2.52
C THR A 21 -62.60 -2.66 3.99
N SER A 22 -62.43 -1.57 4.44
CA SER A 22 -63.17 -0.37 4.79
C SER A 22 -63.36 -0.17 6.30
N ALA A 23 -63.08 1.07 6.67
CA ALA A 23 -63.81 1.93 7.56
C ALA A 23 -63.70 1.77 9.09
N GLY A 24 -63.46 2.90 9.73
CA GLY A 24 -63.81 3.14 11.10
C GLY A 24 -63.17 4.40 11.69
N LEU A 25 -63.84 5.50 11.57
CA LEU A 25 -63.64 6.85 12.10
C LEU A 25 -63.54 6.93 13.62
N SER A 26 -62.58 7.69 14.15
CA SER A 26 -62.64 8.85 15.06
C SER A 26 -63.51 8.77 16.34
N PRO A 27 -63.37 9.62 17.38
CA PRO A 27 -62.54 10.82 17.55
C PRO A 27 -61.86 11.04 18.94
N ALA A 28 -60.99 11.99 18.94
CA ALA A 28 -60.58 12.93 19.99
C ALA A 28 -60.96 12.76 21.45
N ARG A 29 -59.98 12.80 22.31
CA ARG A 29 -60.03 13.57 23.58
C ARG A 29 -58.69 14.27 23.82
N GLN A 30 -58.77 15.58 23.75
CA GLN A 30 -57.81 16.48 24.39
C GLN A 30 -57.94 16.31 25.91
N LEU A 31 -56.82 16.19 26.58
CA LEU A 31 -56.65 16.65 27.96
C LEU A 31 -55.30 17.31 28.09
N SER A 32 -55.40 18.53 28.48
CA SER A 32 -54.33 19.47 28.73
C SER A 32 -53.65 19.25 30.06
N VAL A 33 -52.42 19.75 30.16
CA VAL A 33 -51.75 20.33 31.33
C VAL A 33 -51.10 19.34 32.30
N THR A 34 -49.78 19.35 32.41
CA THR A 34 -49.09 20.13 33.45
C THR A 34 -47.59 20.08 33.20
N ARG A 35 -46.97 21.22 33.14
CA ARG A 35 -45.51 21.39 33.13
C ARG A 35 -44.95 20.93 34.48
N VAL A 36 -44.12 19.89 34.46
CA VAL A 36 -43.15 19.64 35.51
C VAL A 36 -41.80 19.74 34.85
N ALA A 37 -41.14 20.83 35.12
CA ALA A 37 -39.75 21.03 34.77
C ALA A 37 -38.88 20.17 35.66
N THR A 38 -38.50 18.98 35.18
CA THR A 38 -37.46 18.18 35.81
C THR A 38 -36.13 18.57 35.12
N VAL A 39 -35.36 19.36 35.84
CA VAL A 39 -33.95 19.63 35.50
C VAL A 39 -33.19 18.33 35.69
N LEU A 40 -33.05 17.58 34.61
CA LEU A 40 -32.07 16.50 34.52
C LEU A 40 -30.73 17.13 34.18
N LEU A 41 -29.90 17.27 35.20
CA LEU A 41 -28.48 17.49 35.07
C LEU A 41 -27.91 16.26 34.31
N ALA A 42 -27.84 16.33 32.97
CA ALA A 42 -27.10 15.38 32.20
C ALA A 42 -25.62 15.63 32.44
N CYS A 43 -25.00 14.87 33.31
CA CYS A 43 -23.59 14.67 33.32
C CYS A 43 -23.18 14.14 31.93
N TRP A 44 -22.75 15.02 31.08
CA TRP A 44 -21.97 14.66 29.90
C TRP A 44 -20.63 14.11 30.40
N VAL A 45 -20.60 12.82 30.68
CA VAL A 45 -19.34 12.09 30.67
C VAL A 45 -18.85 12.22 29.23
N ASN A 46 -17.88 13.11 29.03
CA ASN A 46 -17.04 13.11 27.84
C ASN A 46 -16.30 11.78 27.84
N CYS A 47 -16.93 10.71 27.35
CA CYS A 47 -16.20 9.63 26.73
C CYS A 47 -15.50 10.26 25.53
N GLY A 48 -14.28 10.68 25.74
CA GLY A 48 -13.36 10.94 24.65
C GLY A 48 -13.29 9.66 23.83
N GLN A 49 -14.09 9.62 22.76
CA GLN A 49 -13.75 8.77 21.64
C GLN A 49 -12.36 9.25 21.23
N ALA A 50 -11.35 8.46 21.55
CA ALA A 50 -10.13 8.50 20.78
C ALA A 50 -10.61 8.32 19.34
N ALA A 51 -10.68 9.42 18.60
CA ALA A 51 -10.80 9.35 17.17
C ALA A 51 -9.61 8.51 16.76
N ASP A 52 -9.87 7.36 16.15
CA ASP A 52 -8.86 6.64 15.39
C ASP A 52 -8.33 7.65 14.38
N GLU A 53 -7.25 8.34 14.75
CA GLU A 53 -6.54 9.22 13.86
C GLU A 53 -5.88 8.31 12.81
N TRP A 54 -6.62 8.06 11.74
CA TRP A 54 -6.09 7.39 10.57
C TRP A 54 -4.84 8.14 10.11
N PRO A 55 -3.78 7.43 9.75
CA PRO A 55 -2.54 8.08 9.33
C PRO A 55 -2.83 9.09 8.21
N LEU A 56 -2.17 10.23 8.29
CA LEU A 56 -2.36 11.32 7.33
C LEU A 56 -2.01 10.86 5.92
N ILE A 57 -2.99 10.84 5.01
CA ILE A 57 -2.79 10.52 3.60
C ILE A 57 -2.57 11.82 2.83
N VAL A 58 -1.40 11.96 2.22
CA VAL A 58 -0.99 13.16 1.45
C VAL A 58 -0.71 12.78 -0.01
N THR A 59 -1.23 13.57 -0.95
CA THR A 59 -1.05 13.33 -2.40
C THR A 59 0.23 13.95 -2.96
N ALA A 60 0.68 13.49 -4.12
CA ALA A 60 1.94 13.87 -4.76
C ALA A 60 2.08 15.37 -5.10
N ASP A 61 0.98 16.05 -5.42
CA ASP A 61 0.98 17.52 -5.63
C ASP A 61 1.29 18.29 -4.34
N GLN A 62 1.52 17.58 -3.26
CA GLN A 62 1.70 18.03 -1.90
C GLN A 62 2.97 17.47 -1.26
N SER A 63 4.08 17.33 -2.01
CA SER A 63 5.37 16.82 -1.47
C SER A 63 5.80 17.58 -0.20
N GLY A 64 5.57 18.90 -0.15
CA GLY A 64 5.79 19.69 1.05
C GLY A 64 4.90 19.28 2.23
N GLN A 65 3.67 18.86 1.98
CA GLN A 65 2.77 18.35 3.03
C GLN A 65 3.21 16.98 3.51
N CYS A 66 3.71 16.10 2.62
CA CYS A 66 4.31 14.84 3.00
C CYS A 66 5.53 15.05 3.91
N ALA A 67 6.45 15.92 3.54
CA ALA A 67 7.62 16.26 4.37
C ALA A 67 7.19 16.78 5.75
N GLN A 68 6.17 17.64 5.81
CA GLN A 68 5.62 18.14 7.06
C GLN A 68 4.96 17.04 7.90
N ALA A 69 4.20 16.13 7.27
CA ALA A 69 3.59 15.00 7.95
C ALA A 69 4.64 14.05 8.54
N LEU A 70 5.67 13.73 7.76
CA LEU A 70 6.82 12.92 8.22
C LEU A 70 7.56 13.58 9.40
N SER A 71 7.70 14.90 9.39
CA SER A 71 8.29 15.66 10.50
C SER A 71 7.46 15.57 11.79
N ARG A 72 6.13 15.64 11.69
CA ARG A 72 5.21 15.50 12.83
C ARG A 72 5.15 14.07 13.34
N GLY A 73 5.11 13.08 12.46
CA GLY A 73 5.07 11.65 12.83
C GLY A 73 6.28 11.23 13.67
N ARG A 74 7.46 11.77 13.39
CA ARG A 74 8.68 11.53 14.21
C ARG A 74 8.58 12.00 15.66
N GLN A 75 7.65 12.89 15.98
CA GLN A 75 7.44 13.39 17.34
C GLN A 75 6.52 12.51 18.18
N GLN A 76 5.88 11.52 17.59
CA GLN A 76 5.01 10.58 18.28
C GLN A 76 5.81 9.34 18.69
N THR A 77 6.35 9.38 19.91
CA THR A 77 7.02 8.21 20.51
C THR A 77 5.94 7.20 20.93
N GLY A 78 5.92 6.05 20.29
CA GLY A 78 5.01 4.94 20.60
C GLY A 78 5.77 3.75 21.19
N THR A 79 5.18 3.09 22.18
CA THR A 79 5.72 1.82 22.72
C THR A 79 5.54 0.66 21.74
N ASP A 80 4.59 0.76 20.82
CA ASP A 80 4.17 -0.31 19.89
C ASP A 80 4.76 -0.07 18.51
N GLY A 81 6.07 -0.12 18.41
CA GLY A 81 6.82 0.05 17.16
C GLY A 81 7.18 -1.28 16.48
N LEU A 82 7.78 -1.17 15.31
CA LEU A 82 8.38 -2.28 14.60
C LEU A 82 9.56 -2.84 15.41
N ILE A 83 9.48 -4.12 15.75
CA ILE A 83 10.49 -4.79 16.59
C ILE A 83 11.64 -5.27 15.70
N THR A 84 12.87 -5.00 16.06
CA THR A 84 14.07 -5.56 15.40
C THR A 84 14.50 -6.88 16.06
N PRO A 85 14.92 -7.92 15.31
CA PRO A 85 14.94 -7.96 13.85
C PRO A 85 13.55 -8.04 13.23
N PHE A 86 13.38 -7.48 12.03
CA PHE A 86 12.15 -7.57 11.26
C PHE A 86 12.43 -8.00 9.81
N SER A 87 11.45 -8.62 9.19
CA SER A 87 11.55 -9.12 7.82
C SER A 87 10.73 -8.28 6.85
N LEU A 88 11.28 -8.08 5.64
CA LEU A 88 10.63 -7.38 4.53
C LEU A 88 10.59 -8.29 3.31
N LEU A 89 9.37 -8.43 2.75
CA LEU A 89 9.13 -8.99 1.43
C LEU A 89 9.00 -7.85 0.41
N ASN A 90 9.73 -7.90 -0.71
CA ASN A 90 9.50 -7.03 -1.86
C ASN A 90 9.16 -7.86 -3.09
N TRP A 91 8.04 -7.55 -3.74
CA TRP A 91 7.58 -8.33 -4.88
C TRP A 91 6.66 -7.53 -5.82
N ASN A 92 7.01 -7.46 -7.11
CA ASN A 92 6.06 -7.07 -8.14
C ASN A 92 5.18 -8.30 -8.47
N VAL A 93 3.88 -8.19 -8.23
CA VAL A 93 2.93 -9.32 -8.29
C VAL A 93 2.14 -9.39 -9.60
N GLU A 94 2.60 -8.70 -10.64
CA GLU A 94 2.02 -8.77 -11.99
C GLU A 94 0.47 -8.71 -12.00
N LYS A 95 -0.10 -7.80 -11.19
CA LYS A 95 -1.56 -7.59 -11.08
C LYS A 95 -2.33 -8.81 -10.55
N ALA A 96 -1.64 -9.71 -9.86
CA ALA A 96 -2.21 -10.95 -9.33
C ALA A 96 -2.93 -11.79 -10.41
N GLN A 97 -2.32 -11.89 -11.61
CA GLN A 97 -2.94 -12.59 -12.73
C GLN A 97 -2.88 -14.12 -12.60
N HIS A 98 -1.84 -14.64 -11.93
CA HIS A 98 -1.70 -16.08 -11.75
C HIS A 98 -2.63 -16.61 -10.65
N PRO A 99 -3.37 -17.72 -10.89
CA PRO A 99 -4.35 -18.24 -9.92
C PRO A 99 -3.72 -18.67 -8.58
N ASP A 100 -2.48 -19.17 -8.59
CA ASP A 100 -1.79 -19.67 -7.39
C ASP A 100 -1.03 -18.57 -6.63
N LEU A 101 -0.95 -17.35 -7.17
CA LEU A 101 -0.21 -16.24 -6.56
C LEU A 101 -0.68 -15.96 -5.12
N VAL A 102 -2.00 -16.01 -4.88
CA VAL A 102 -2.56 -15.74 -3.54
C VAL A 102 -2.06 -16.75 -2.51
N THR A 103 -1.94 -18.03 -2.90
CA THR A 103 -1.44 -19.09 -2.01
C THR A 103 0.05 -18.91 -1.73
N GLU A 104 0.83 -18.60 -2.77
CA GLU A 104 2.27 -18.38 -2.63
C GLU A 104 2.56 -17.09 -1.84
N PHE A 105 1.84 -16.01 -2.13
CA PHE A 105 1.93 -14.78 -1.37
C PHE A 105 1.64 -14.99 0.12
N ALA A 106 0.63 -15.79 0.46
CA ALA A 106 0.30 -16.09 1.86
C ALA A 106 1.49 -16.69 2.61
N ALA A 107 2.20 -17.65 2.00
CA ALA A 107 3.36 -18.31 2.60
C ALA A 107 4.52 -17.32 2.87
N TYR A 108 4.75 -16.36 1.98
CA TYR A 108 5.77 -15.31 2.21
C TYR A 108 5.30 -14.26 3.21
N ALA A 109 4.02 -13.88 3.17
CA ALA A 109 3.44 -12.87 4.06
C ALA A 109 3.44 -13.33 5.53
N GLU A 110 3.29 -14.63 5.79
CA GLU A 110 3.41 -15.19 7.15
C GLU A 110 4.78 -14.93 7.79
N ARG A 111 5.82 -14.90 6.97
CA ARG A 111 7.22 -14.69 7.37
C ARG A 111 7.66 -13.23 7.34
N SER A 112 6.75 -12.29 7.02
CA SER A 112 7.10 -10.91 6.76
C SER A 112 6.40 -9.97 7.74
N ASP A 113 7.16 -9.00 8.27
CA ASP A 113 6.66 -7.91 9.13
C ASP A 113 6.28 -6.70 8.29
N LEU A 114 7.02 -6.46 7.20
CA LEU A 114 6.77 -5.46 6.17
C LEU A 114 6.67 -6.15 4.81
N ILE A 115 5.82 -5.61 3.92
CA ILE A 115 5.65 -6.13 2.57
C ILE A 115 5.51 -4.95 1.59
N PHE A 116 6.33 -4.95 0.56
CA PHE A 116 6.26 -4.05 -0.57
C PHE A 116 5.75 -4.80 -1.79
N LEU A 117 4.60 -4.41 -2.30
CA LEU A 117 4.06 -4.98 -3.54
C LEU A 117 3.96 -3.90 -4.61
N GLN A 118 4.42 -4.21 -5.81
CA GLN A 118 4.21 -3.39 -7.00
C GLN A 118 3.26 -4.11 -7.94
N GLU A 119 2.62 -3.38 -8.83
CA GLU A 119 1.48 -3.85 -9.64
C GLU A 119 0.39 -4.53 -8.80
N ALA A 120 0.29 -4.16 -7.54
CA ALA A 120 -0.71 -4.70 -6.64
C ALA A 120 -2.11 -4.25 -7.06
N VAL A 121 -3.07 -5.15 -6.91
CA VAL A 121 -4.50 -4.84 -6.99
C VAL A 121 -5.07 -4.70 -5.58
N PRO A 122 -6.09 -3.85 -5.35
CA PRO A 122 -6.74 -3.77 -4.05
C PRO A 122 -7.23 -5.15 -3.63
N LEU A 123 -6.81 -5.61 -2.46
CA LEU A 123 -7.23 -6.91 -1.93
C LEU A 123 -8.74 -6.89 -1.73
N LYS A 124 -9.46 -7.77 -2.41
CA LYS A 124 -10.89 -7.97 -2.19
C LYS A 124 -11.13 -8.53 -0.80
N LYS A 125 -12.31 -8.27 -0.24
CA LYS A 125 -12.67 -8.62 1.15
C LYS A 125 -12.41 -10.08 1.58
N ASN A 126 -12.21 -11.00 0.63
CA ASN A 126 -12.04 -12.43 0.87
C ASN A 126 -10.62 -12.94 0.59
N GLU A 127 -9.68 -12.08 0.27
CA GLU A 127 -8.32 -12.48 -0.06
C GLU A 127 -7.49 -12.56 1.22
N THR A 128 -7.04 -13.74 1.52
CA THR A 128 -6.23 -14.25 2.63
C THR A 128 -6.47 -13.61 4.01
N VAL A 129 -6.70 -14.43 4.99
CA VAL A 129 -6.85 -14.03 6.42
C VAL A 129 -5.63 -13.20 6.88
N ILE A 130 -4.44 -13.49 6.35
CA ILE A 130 -3.19 -12.79 6.67
C ILE A 130 -3.21 -11.36 6.21
N ALA A 131 -3.62 -11.09 4.96
CA ALA A 131 -3.71 -9.73 4.46
C ALA A 131 -4.78 -8.89 5.17
N GLN A 132 -5.74 -9.52 5.82
CA GLN A 132 -6.76 -8.82 6.61
C GLN A 132 -6.23 -8.34 7.97
N SER A 133 -5.21 -9.01 8.53
CA SER A 133 -4.59 -8.67 9.81
C SER A 133 -3.48 -7.63 9.70
N LEU A 134 -3.11 -7.19 8.48
CA LEU A 134 -2.03 -6.24 8.25
C LEU A 134 -2.57 -4.83 8.02
N TYR A 135 -1.82 -3.83 8.49
CA TYR A 135 -2.06 -2.42 8.17
C TYR A 135 -1.66 -2.15 6.71
N LYS A 136 -2.52 -1.42 5.99
CA LYS A 136 -2.42 -1.25 4.53
C LYS A 136 -2.19 0.20 4.15
N ALA A 137 -1.24 0.42 3.26
CA ALA A 137 -0.97 1.70 2.61
C ALA A 137 -0.97 1.49 1.09
N PHE A 138 -2.13 1.66 0.45
CA PHE A 138 -2.28 1.50 -1.00
C PHE A 138 -2.19 2.84 -1.71
N VAL A 139 -1.38 2.89 -2.75
CA VAL A 139 -1.24 4.04 -3.64
C VAL A 139 -1.64 3.61 -5.05
N ARG A 140 -2.75 4.18 -5.51
CA ARG A 140 -3.24 3.93 -6.86
C ARG A 140 -2.25 4.43 -7.90
N GLY A 141 -1.85 3.56 -8.79
CA GLY A 141 -1.11 3.88 -10.00
C GLY A 141 -2.06 4.08 -11.17
N TYR A 142 -2.28 3.06 -11.97
CA TYR A 142 -3.15 3.12 -13.14
C TYR A 142 -4.32 2.15 -13.04
N VAL A 143 -5.31 2.34 -13.92
CA VAL A 143 -6.48 1.47 -14.03
C VAL A 143 -6.33 0.60 -15.28
N GLN A 144 -6.48 -0.70 -15.11
CA GLN A 144 -6.54 -1.66 -16.21
C GLN A 144 -7.97 -2.22 -16.31
N GLY A 145 -8.73 -1.75 -17.32
CA GLY A 145 -10.16 -2.02 -17.34
C GLY A 145 -10.87 -1.38 -16.15
N GLU A 146 -11.48 -2.17 -15.30
CA GLU A 146 -12.12 -1.73 -14.04
C GLU A 146 -11.26 -1.98 -12.80
N ILE A 147 -10.03 -2.48 -12.99
CA ILE A 147 -9.15 -2.87 -11.89
C ILE A 147 -8.15 -1.75 -11.61
N ASP A 148 -8.18 -1.23 -10.38
CA ASP A 148 -7.13 -0.35 -9.89
C ASP A 148 -5.86 -1.16 -9.66
N THR A 149 -4.74 -0.67 -10.17
CA THR A 149 -3.42 -1.22 -9.89
C THR A 149 -2.54 -0.16 -9.26
N GLY A 150 -1.57 -0.57 -8.46
CA GLY A 150 -0.70 0.40 -7.80
C GLY A 150 0.41 -0.24 -7.00
N VAL A 151 0.81 0.49 -5.98
CA VAL A 151 1.80 0.06 -5.00
C VAL A 151 1.10 -0.14 -3.67
N LEU A 152 1.32 -1.30 -3.04
CA LEU A 152 0.74 -1.63 -1.74
C LEU A 152 1.86 -1.92 -0.74
N THR A 153 1.87 -1.18 0.35
CA THR A 153 2.72 -1.48 1.51
C THR A 153 1.84 -2.07 2.60
N LEU A 154 2.23 -3.23 3.12
CA LEU A 154 1.57 -3.91 4.23
C LEU A 154 2.53 -4.01 5.41
N ALA A 155 2.02 -3.96 6.63
CA ALA A 155 2.83 -4.11 7.84
C ALA A 155 2.04 -4.74 8.99
N ARG A 156 2.74 -5.45 9.88
CA ARG A 156 2.17 -5.92 11.17
C ARG A 156 2.02 -4.79 12.18
N THR A 157 2.80 -3.72 12.01
CA THR A 157 2.77 -2.52 12.87
C THR A 157 2.05 -1.38 12.13
N PRO A 158 1.22 -0.59 12.81
CA PRO A 158 0.59 0.57 12.20
C PRO A 158 1.64 1.62 11.80
N HIS A 159 1.49 2.20 10.61
CA HIS A 159 2.29 3.34 10.20
C HIS A 159 1.74 4.62 10.85
N GLN A 160 2.63 5.54 11.24
CA GLN A 160 2.27 6.86 11.77
C GLN A 160 1.88 7.84 10.66
N VAL A 161 2.52 7.69 9.50
CA VAL A 161 2.31 8.53 8.33
C VAL A 161 2.24 7.65 7.08
N HIS A 162 1.30 7.95 6.20
CA HIS A 162 1.27 7.45 4.84
C HIS A 162 1.10 8.62 3.89
N CYS A 163 2.07 8.79 2.99
CA CYS A 163 1.94 9.69 1.86
C CYS A 163 2.18 8.93 0.55
N HIS A 164 1.81 9.56 -0.56
CA HIS A 164 2.05 8.99 -1.87
C HIS A 164 2.58 10.03 -2.85
N LEU A 165 3.43 9.55 -3.76
CA LEU A 165 3.91 10.31 -4.89
C LEU A 165 3.45 9.58 -6.17
N VAL A 166 3.15 10.33 -7.21
CA VAL A 166 2.73 9.78 -8.50
C VAL A 166 3.55 10.42 -9.61
N ALA A 167 4.25 9.61 -10.38
CA ALA A 167 4.92 10.03 -11.60
C ALA A 167 4.14 9.53 -12.82
N LYS A 168 4.07 10.33 -13.90
CA LYS A 168 3.40 9.93 -15.15
C LYS A 168 4.41 9.49 -16.19
N GLU A 169 4.19 8.33 -16.78
CA GLU A 169 4.94 7.91 -17.95
C GLU A 169 4.65 8.83 -19.14
N PRO A 170 5.66 9.34 -19.84
CA PRO A 170 5.47 10.37 -20.84
C PRO A 170 4.63 9.93 -22.05
N TRP A 171 4.68 8.64 -22.39
CA TRP A 171 4.02 8.09 -23.60
C TRP A 171 2.65 7.49 -23.29
N LEU A 172 2.60 6.58 -22.35
CA LEU A 172 1.38 5.87 -21.99
C LEU A 172 0.51 6.68 -21.04
N ARG A 173 1.07 7.79 -20.49
CA ARG A 173 0.45 8.60 -19.41
C ARG A 173 0.05 7.77 -18.20
N THR A 174 0.56 6.55 -18.13
CA THR A 174 0.32 5.62 -17.03
C THR A 174 0.95 6.17 -15.77
N PRO A 175 0.18 6.42 -14.71
CA PRO A 175 0.76 6.85 -13.45
C PRO A 175 1.48 5.70 -12.77
N LYS A 176 2.72 5.95 -12.34
CA LYS A 176 3.53 5.07 -11.51
C LYS A 176 3.54 5.61 -10.09
N ALA A 177 3.18 4.75 -9.15
CA ALA A 177 2.98 5.12 -7.77
C ALA A 177 4.22 4.87 -6.91
N THR A 178 4.35 5.68 -5.87
CA THR A 178 5.32 5.49 -4.79
C THR A 178 4.58 5.62 -3.46
N SER A 179 4.67 4.61 -2.61
CA SER A 179 4.15 4.62 -1.24
C SER A 179 5.25 5.03 -0.28
N VAL A 180 4.98 6.01 0.56
CA VAL A 180 5.90 6.50 1.60
C VAL A 180 5.23 6.30 2.94
N THR A 181 5.83 5.50 3.81
CA THR A 181 5.29 5.22 5.14
C THR A 181 6.35 5.45 6.21
N LEU A 182 5.91 5.85 7.39
CA LEU A 182 6.74 6.05 8.57
C LEU A 182 6.27 5.12 9.68
N TYR A 183 7.18 4.33 10.23
CA TYR A 183 6.90 3.39 11.32
C TYR A 183 7.71 3.76 12.56
N PRO A 184 7.11 3.76 13.77
CA PRO A 184 7.89 3.83 14.98
C PRO A 184 8.75 2.57 15.13
N LEU A 185 9.92 2.69 15.73
CA LEU A 185 10.79 1.57 16.06
C LEU A 185 10.67 1.27 17.55
N ALA A 186 10.37 0.02 17.90
CA ALA A 186 10.23 -0.39 19.28
C ALA A 186 11.54 -0.15 20.06
N GLY A 187 11.42 0.44 21.26
CA GLY A 187 12.56 0.73 22.11
C GLY A 187 13.48 1.85 21.60
N SER A 188 12.99 2.73 20.72
CA SER A 188 13.76 3.83 20.15
C SER A 188 12.89 5.06 19.91
N ASP A 189 13.52 6.24 19.98
CA ASP A 189 12.90 7.50 19.54
C ASP A 189 12.98 7.70 18.00
N ASP A 190 13.66 6.80 17.30
CA ASP A 190 13.75 6.81 15.85
C ASP A 190 12.51 6.21 15.21
N SER A 191 12.25 6.64 13.99
CA SER A 191 11.24 6.06 13.12
C SER A 191 11.88 5.57 11.82
N LEU A 192 11.40 4.45 11.30
CA LEU A 192 11.79 3.90 10.02
C LEU A 192 10.99 4.57 8.91
N LEU A 193 11.66 5.26 8.00
CA LEU A 193 11.08 5.72 6.75
C LEU A 193 11.16 4.60 5.70
N THR A 194 10.03 4.23 5.11
CA THR A 194 10.02 3.27 4.01
C THR A 194 9.46 3.88 2.75
N ILE A 195 10.09 3.57 1.62
CA ILE A 195 9.67 4.01 0.29
C ILE A 195 9.58 2.81 -0.61
N ASN A 196 8.35 2.43 -0.95
CA ASN A 196 8.02 1.38 -1.90
C ASN A 196 7.66 2.03 -3.23
N LEU A 197 8.49 1.83 -4.25
CA LEU A 197 8.42 2.54 -5.52
C LEU A 197 8.29 1.58 -6.70
N HIS A 198 7.32 1.85 -7.58
CA HIS A 198 7.27 1.29 -8.92
C HIS A 198 7.72 2.35 -9.91
N ALA A 199 8.92 2.19 -10.46
CA ALA A 199 9.54 3.21 -11.31
C ALA A 199 8.86 3.30 -12.68
N VAL A 200 8.85 4.51 -13.26
CA VAL A 200 8.45 4.71 -14.66
C VAL A 200 9.29 3.81 -15.57
N ASN A 201 8.63 3.08 -16.45
CA ASN A 201 9.28 2.10 -17.31
C ASN A 201 9.49 2.65 -18.72
N PHE A 202 8.45 3.17 -19.36
CA PHE A 202 8.47 3.62 -20.74
C PHE A 202 8.78 5.13 -20.82
N SER A 203 10.06 5.48 -20.86
CA SER A 203 10.50 6.85 -21.08
C SER A 203 11.71 6.88 -22.01
N PHE A 204 11.80 7.89 -22.91
CA PHE A 204 13.02 8.15 -23.65
C PHE A 204 14.01 8.88 -22.74
N GLY A 205 15.18 8.28 -22.58
CA GLY A 205 16.18 8.81 -21.66
C GLY A 205 15.85 8.52 -20.19
N VAL A 206 16.31 9.38 -19.29
CA VAL A 206 16.19 9.19 -17.84
C VAL A 206 15.56 10.38 -17.12
N LYS A 207 15.00 11.34 -17.84
CA LYS A 207 14.49 12.57 -17.24
C LYS A 207 13.35 12.30 -16.24
N GLU A 208 12.32 11.61 -16.68
CA GLU A 208 11.15 11.29 -15.87
C GLU A 208 11.50 10.28 -14.78
N TYR A 209 12.35 9.30 -15.10
CA TYR A 209 12.90 8.35 -14.16
C TYR A 209 13.66 9.05 -13.02
N ARG A 210 14.58 9.96 -13.38
CA ARG A 210 15.32 10.79 -12.41
C ARG A 210 14.36 11.64 -11.57
N ALA A 211 13.39 12.31 -12.19
CA ALA A 211 12.45 13.17 -11.49
C ALA A 211 11.62 12.39 -10.44
N GLN A 212 11.22 11.15 -10.75
CA GLN A 212 10.52 10.29 -9.79
C GLN A 212 11.43 9.90 -8.62
N LEU A 213 12.68 9.52 -8.90
CA LEU A 213 13.65 9.17 -7.86
C LEU A 213 14.00 10.39 -6.99
N GLU A 214 14.17 11.58 -7.58
CA GLU A 214 14.47 12.81 -6.82
C GLU A 214 13.33 13.23 -5.90
N ALA A 215 12.08 13.06 -6.31
CA ALA A 215 10.93 13.34 -5.44
C ALA A 215 10.94 12.44 -4.18
N ALA A 216 11.35 11.18 -4.31
CA ALA A 216 11.55 10.30 -3.18
C ALA A 216 12.82 10.66 -2.37
N ALA A 217 13.89 11.06 -3.07
CA ALA A 217 15.16 11.46 -2.46
C ALA A 217 15.02 12.67 -1.55
N GLU A 218 14.20 13.65 -1.90
CA GLU A 218 13.92 14.83 -1.06
C GLU A 218 13.39 14.43 0.32
N LEU A 219 12.48 13.45 0.37
CA LEU A 219 11.94 12.95 1.64
C LEU A 219 12.99 12.19 2.45
N MET A 220 13.84 11.39 1.78
CA MET A 220 14.93 10.65 2.43
C MET A 220 16.04 11.57 2.97
N ARG A 221 16.36 12.68 2.28
CA ARG A 221 17.31 13.70 2.76
C ARG A 221 16.82 14.37 4.05
N ALA A 222 15.52 14.67 4.10
CA ALA A 222 14.91 15.30 5.27
C ALA A 222 14.78 14.36 6.47
N HIS A 223 14.89 13.03 6.27
CA HIS A 223 14.76 12.03 7.31
C HIS A 223 16.12 11.66 7.91
N GLN A 224 16.25 11.73 9.25
CA GLN A 224 17.51 11.44 9.96
C GLN A 224 17.62 9.99 10.43
N GLY A 225 16.49 9.30 10.62
CA GLY A 225 16.44 7.91 11.07
C GLY A 225 16.74 6.88 9.98
N PRO A 226 16.53 5.60 10.31
CA PRO A 226 16.67 4.51 9.36
C PRO A 226 15.75 4.65 8.14
N VAL A 227 16.23 4.18 6.99
CA VAL A 227 15.51 4.24 5.71
C VAL A 227 15.56 2.88 5.02
N ILE A 228 14.44 2.46 4.44
CA ILE A 228 14.37 1.41 3.41
C ILE A 228 13.79 2.04 2.15
N PHE A 229 14.51 1.97 1.06
CA PHE A 229 14.10 2.40 -0.26
C PHE A 229 14.18 1.22 -1.23
N GLY A 230 13.10 0.89 -1.89
CA GLY A 230 13.10 -0.23 -2.84
C GLY A 230 11.80 -0.38 -3.61
N GLY A 231 11.72 -1.49 -4.33
CA GLY A 231 10.64 -1.85 -5.21
C GLY A 231 11.13 -2.32 -6.57
N ASP A 232 10.25 -2.30 -7.56
CA ASP A 232 10.59 -2.45 -8.96
C ASP A 232 11.11 -1.11 -9.48
N LEU A 233 12.45 -0.97 -9.49
CA LEU A 233 13.13 0.27 -9.88
C LEU A 233 13.43 0.33 -11.38
N ASN A 234 13.04 -0.69 -12.16
CA ASN A 234 13.10 -0.72 -13.62
C ASN A 234 14.50 -0.31 -14.18
N THR A 235 15.58 -0.86 -13.63
CA THR A 235 16.98 -0.52 -13.93
C THR A 235 17.53 -1.26 -15.16
N TRP A 236 16.71 -1.53 -16.15
CA TRP A 236 17.06 -2.30 -17.35
C TRP A 236 18.12 -1.68 -18.24
N SER A 237 18.59 -0.46 -17.99
CA SER A 237 19.66 0.19 -18.77
C SER A 237 20.75 0.79 -17.90
N ASN A 238 21.97 0.92 -18.46
CA ASN A 238 23.12 1.56 -17.80
C ASN A 238 22.79 2.96 -17.29
N ARG A 239 22.08 3.76 -18.08
CA ARG A 239 21.74 5.15 -17.71
C ARG A 239 20.82 5.19 -16.49
N ARG A 240 19.86 4.24 -16.39
CA ARG A 240 18.96 4.14 -15.23
C ARG A 240 19.72 3.69 -13.99
N GLN A 241 20.54 2.64 -14.12
CA GLN A 241 21.37 2.17 -13.02
C GLN A 241 22.29 3.28 -12.51
N THR A 242 23.05 3.95 -13.39
CA THR A 242 23.92 5.06 -12.98
C THR A 242 23.15 6.21 -12.33
N THR A 243 21.92 6.48 -12.77
CA THR A 243 21.08 7.52 -12.15
C THR A 243 20.68 7.10 -10.73
N LEU A 244 20.28 5.85 -10.55
CA LEU A 244 19.92 5.29 -9.24
C LEU A 244 21.14 5.27 -8.30
N ASP A 245 22.28 4.78 -8.78
CA ASP A 245 23.53 4.71 -8.01
C ASP A 245 23.99 6.09 -7.52
N ALA A 246 23.88 7.12 -8.38
CA ALA A 246 24.25 8.48 -7.99
C ALA A 246 23.37 9.01 -6.84
N ILE A 247 22.04 8.79 -6.92
CA ILE A 247 21.10 9.26 -5.92
C ILE A 247 21.26 8.46 -4.61
N THR A 248 21.37 7.14 -4.69
CA THR A 248 21.52 6.30 -3.48
C THR A 248 22.85 6.54 -2.79
N HIS A 249 23.93 6.76 -3.54
CA HIS A 249 25.23 7.13 -2.99
C HIS A 249 25.18 8.50 -2.26
N GLU A 250 24.58 9.50 -2.87
CA GLU A 250 24.39 10.83 -2.27
C GLU A 250 23.64 10.73 -0.92
N LEU A 251 22.65 9.85 -0.86
CA LEU A 251 21.83 9.65 0.35
C LEU A 251 22.46 8.74 1.39
N GLY A 252 23.65 8.19 1.16
CA GLY A 252 24.30 7.23 2.04
C GLY A 252 23.55 5.90 2.16
N LEU A 253 22.80 5.53 1.12
CA LEU A 253 22.08 4.28 1.06
C LEU A 253 22.98 3.15 0.55
N THR A 254 22.93 1.99 1.21
CA THR A 254 23.67 0.78 0.82
C THR A 254 22.72 -0.21 0.17
N ALA A 255 23.11 -0.75 -1.00
CA ALA A 255 22.33 -1.80 -1.66
C ALA A 255 22.40 -3.10 -0.88
N VAL A 256 21.26 -3.78 -0.70
CA VAL A 256 21.21 -5.13 -0.15
C VAL A 256 21.67 -6.12 -1.23
N PRO A 257 22.72 -6.92 -0.97
CA PRO A 257 23.18 -7.93 -1.91
C PRO A 257 22.33 -9.20 -1.78
N PHE A 258 22.26 -9.99 -2.85
CA PHE A 258 21.62 -11.30 -2.86
C PHE A 258 22.57 -12.36 -3.39
N SER A 259 22.63 -13.54 -2.74
CA SER A 259 23.45 -14.66 -3.17
C SER A 259 22.82 -15.99 -2.71
N PRO A 260 22.32 -16.86 -3.65
CA PRO A 260 22.28 -16.63 -5.10
C PRO A 260 21.32 -15.47 -5.46
N ASP A 261 21.63 -14.79 -6.59
CA ASP A 261 20.81 -13.68 -7.07
C ASP A 261 19.87 -14.15 -8.19
N HIS A 262 18.60 -14.34 -7.84
CA HIS A 262 17.53 -14.74 -8.76
C HIS A 262 16.60 -13.57 -9.10
N ARG A 263 17.00 -12.34 -8.81
CA ARG A 263 16.18 -11.16 -9.17
C ARG A 263 15.85 -11.18 -10.65
N THR A 264 14.61 -10.85 -10.97
CA THR A 264 14.20 -10.65 -12.36
C THR A 264 15.08 -9.61 -13.03
N SER A 265 15.58 -9.94 -14.21
CA SER A 265 16.52 -9.10 -14.94
C SER A 265 16.09 -8.85 -16.37
N ARG A 266 16.42 -7.65 -16.88
CA ARG A 266 16.31 -7.29 -18.30
C ARG A 266 17.65 -6.80 -18.80
N PHE A 267 18.05 -7.28 -19.96
CA PHE A 267 19.36 -6.97 -20.56
C PHE A 267 20.52 -7.19 -19.59
N GLY A 268 20.44 -8.26 -18.76
CA GLY A 268 21.43 -8.63 -17.77
C GLY A 268 21.52 -7.73 -16.55
N ARG A 269 20.43 -6.96 -16.27
CA ARG A 269 20.34 -6.07 -15.10
C ARG A 269 19.12 -6.41 -14.27
N PRO A 270 19.29 -6.50 -12.94
CA PRO A 270 18.14 -6.70 -12.05
C PRO A 270 17.20 -5.47 -12.11
N LEU A 271 15.91 -5.70 -11.97
CA LEU A 271 14.89 -4.65 -11.96
C LEU A 271 14.52 -4.24 -10.54
N ASP A 272 14.53 -5.20 -9.62
CA ASP A 272 14.10 -5.07 -8.25
C ASP A 272 15.30 -4.84 -7.33
N HIS A 273 15.19 -3.84 -6.45
CA HIS A 273 16.27 -3.46 -5.55
C HIS A 273 15.74 -3.09 -4.16
N LEU A 274 16.60 -3.30 -3.16
CA LEU A 274 16.44 -2.76 -1.83
C LEU A 274 17.72 -2.03 -1.43
N TYR A 275 17.56 -0.82 -0.91
CA TYR A 275 18.62 0.02 -0.39
C TYR A 275 18.27 0.43 1.04
N VAL A 276 19.27 0.52 1.90
CA VAL A 276 19.07 0.85 3.31
C VAL A 276 20.07 1.87 3.83
N ARG A 277 19.67 2.63 4.82
CA ARG A 277 20.50 3.47 5.68
C ARG A 277 20.09 3.25 7.13
N GLY A 278 21.07 3.20 8.05
CA GLY A 278 20.80 2.98 9.49
C GLY A 278 20.30 1.57 9.83
N LEU A 279 20.41 0.64 8.89
CA LEU A 279 20.07 -0.78 9.05
C LEU A 279 21.19 -1.66 8.52
N THR A 280 21.29 -2.86 9.10
CA THR A 280 22.05 -4.00 8.57
C THR A 280 21.09 -5.13 8.22
N TRP A 281 21.55 -6.14 7.52
CA TRP A 281 20.75 -7.33 7.21
C TRP A 281 21.40 -8.59 7.76
N GLN A 282 20.59 -9.51 8.29
CA GLN A 282 21.01 -10.84 8.75
C GLN A 282 20.95 -11.84 7.61
N SER A 283 19.91 -11.75 6.79
CA SER A 283 19.68 -12.61 5.62
C SER A 283 19.10 -11.80 4.48
N SER A 284 19.41 -12.20 3.26
CA SER A 284 18.82 -11.69 2.03
C SER A 284 18.67 -12.83 1.03
N GLU A 285 17.45 -13.08 0.61
CA GLU A 285 17.08 -14.22 -0.22
C GLU A 285 16.29 -13.74 -1.45
N THR A 286 16.46 -14.44 -2.56
CA THR A 286 15.64 -14.33 -3.75
C THR A 286 15.07 -15.69 -4.08
N MET A 287 13.75 -15.78 -4.29
CA MET A 287 13.07 -17.02 -4.60
C MET A 287 12.65 -17.04 -6.07
N GLN A 288 12.82 -18.17 -6.73
CA GLN A 288 12.29 -18.37 -8.07
C GLN A 288 10.84 -18.80 -8.00
N VAL A 289 9.97 -18.09 -8.71
CA VAL A 289 8.52 -18.34 -8.76
C VAL A 289 8.03 -18.38 -10.19
N GLU A 290 6.86 -18.99 -10.40
CA GLU A 290 6.16 -19.00 -11.69
C GLU A 290 4.86 -18.18 -11.64
N THR A 291 4.52 -17.64 -10.47
CA THR A 291 3.25 -16.93 -10.23
C THR A 291 3.30 -15.43 -10.55
N SER A 292 4.49 -14.92 -10.85
CA SER A 292 4.75 -13.57 -11.34
C SER A 292 5.95 -13.57 -12.29
N ASP A 293 6.03 -12.58 -13.16
CA ASP A 293 7.21 -12.31 -13.98
C ASP A 293 8.36 -11.67 -13.20
N HIS A 294 8.17 -11.38 -11.91
CA HIS A 294 9.19 -10.95 -10.97
C HIS A 294 9.37 -11.96 -9.83
N ASN A 295 10.61 -12.20 -9.45
CA ASN A 295 10.98 -13.04 -8.33
C ASN A 295 10.98 -12.22 -7.02
N PRO A 296 10.35 -12.73 -5.93
CA PRO A 296 10.31 -12.03 -4.66
C PRO A 296 11.68 -11.95 -3.98
N LEU A 297 11.89 -10.87 -3.23
CA LEU A 297 13.04 -10.61 -2.38
C LEU A 297 12.58 -10.67 -0.93
N LEU A 298 13.26 -11.43 -0.08
CA LEU A 298 13.01 -11.47 1.35
C LEU A 298 14.29 -11.12 2.10
N VAL A 299 14.21 -10.14 3.00
CA VAL A 299 15.36 -9.64 3.77
C VAL A 299 14.98 -9.51 5.23
N THR A 300 15.85 -9.98 6.12
CA THR A 300 15.72 -9.76 7.57
C THR A 300 16.69 -8.67 7.99
N PHE A 301 16.18 -7.59 8.55
CA PHE A 301 16.94 -6.42 8.96
C PHE A 301 17.16 -6.37 10.48
N ASN A 302 18.33 -5.84 10.85
CA ASN A 302 18.61 -5.33 12.17
C ASN A 302 18.89 -3.84 12.10
N ARG A 303 18.68 -3.19 13.23
CA ARG A 303 19.15 -1.82 13.41
C ARG A 303 20.67 -1.82 13.54
N LEU A 304 21.32 -0.82 12.96
CA LEU A 304 22.70 -0.50 13.30
C LEU A 304 22.71 0.08 14.73
N ASP A 305 23.42 -0.57 15.64
CA ASP A 305 23.71 0.00 16.94
C ASP A 305 24.53 1.29 16.73
N SER A 306 24.03 2.39 17.23
CA SER A 306 24.66 3.72 17.15
C SER A 306 25.80 3.85 18.13
#